data_f12ed8ffccb332bb90e2cb13145f09de
#
_entry.id   f12ed8ffccb332bb90e2cb13145f09de
#
_cell.length_a   1.000
_cell.length_b   1.000
_cell.length_c   1.000
_cell.angle_alpha   90.00
_cell.angle_beta   90.00
_cell.angle_gamma   90.00
#
_symmetry.space_group_name_H-M   'P 1'
#
loop_
_entity.id
_entity.type
_entity.pdbx_description
1 polymer ?
#
loop_
_entity_poly.entity_id
_entity_poly.type
_entity_poly.pdbx_seq_one_letter_code
_entity_poly.pdbx_strand_id
1 'polypeptide(L)'
;MNSAVRQDLVDQLDALGAAIDTDAFDDAAARMTAYDAALRHYIDSTAPNTPVDVLRELLKMQNAVLLHMRERQTVIGDALRQGHRQDAASRAYAETAP
;
A
#
# COMPACT_ATOMS: atom_id res chain seq x y z
N MET A 1 -12.49 9.48 -23.95
CA MET A 1 -12.99 8.30 -23.22
C MET A 1 -11.91 7.62 -22.41
N ASN A 2 -10.73 7.33 -22.98
CA ASN A 2 -9.65 6.68 -22.25
C ASN A 2 -9.10 7.51 -21.09
N SER A 3 -9.18 8.84 -21.15
CA SER A 3 -8.70 9.73 -20.10
C SER A 3 -9.54 9.62 -18.82
N ALA A 4 -10.85 9.33 -18.91
CA ALA A 4 -11.69 9.15 -17.74
C ALA A 4 -11.35 7.86 -16.99
N VAL A 5 -11.09 6.77 -17.72
CA VAL A 5 -10.69 5.48 -17.14
C VAL A 5 -9.30 5.58 -16.53
N ARG A 6 -8.38 6.24 -17.22
CA ARG A 6 -7.02 6.51 -16.70
C ARG A 6 -7.09 7.29 -15.39
N GLN A 7 -7.91 8.36 -15.35
CA GLN A 7 -8.07 9.18 -14.16
C GLN A 7 -8.67 8.36 -13.00
N ASP A 8 -9.62 7.48 -13.28
CA ASP A 8 -10.20 6.60 -12.29
C ASP A 8 -9.14 5.67 -11.67
N LEU A 9 -8.26 5.10 -12.50
CA LEU A 9 -7.15 4.27 -12.01
C LEU A 9 -6.18 5.07 -11.14
N VAL A 10 -5.85 6.31 -11.53
CA VAL A 10 -5.01 7.20 -10.74
C VAL A 10 -5.69 7.52 -9.41
N ASP A 11 -6.98 7.81 -9.41
CA ASP A 11 -7.74 8.11 -8.21
C ASP A 11 -7.79 6.91 -7.25
N GLN A 12 -7.89 5.69 -7.79
CA GLN A 12 -7.83 4.47 -6.99
C GLN A 12 -6.46 4.29 -6.31
N LEU A 13 -5.37 4.59 -7.02
CA LEU A 13 -4.02 4.55 -6.44
C LEU A 13 -3.83 5.62 -5.38
N ASP A 14 -4.36 6.82 -5.59
CA ASP A 14 -4.32 7.89 -4.59
C ASP A 14 -5.08 7.51 -3.32
N ALA A 15 -6.26 6.91 -3.47
CA ALA A 15 -7.05 6.43 -2.33
C ALA A 15 -6.34 5.31 -1.58
N LEU A 16 -5.65 4.43 -2.31
CA LEU A 16 -4.83 3.36 -1.72
C LEU A 16 -3.67 3.96 -0.92
N GLY A 17 -2.97 4.96 -1.46
CA GLY A 17 -1.91 5.67 -0.76
C GLY A 17 -2.41 6.33 0.53
N ALA A 18 -3.59 6.95 0.49
CA ALA A 18 -4.20 7.55 1.67
C ALA A 18 -4.54 6.50 2.76
N ALA A 19 -5.01 5.32 2.36
CA ALA A 19 -5.25 4.23 3.31
C ALA A 19 -3.96 3.76 3.98
N ILE A 20 -2.85 3.69 3.24
CA ILE A 20 -1.53 3.35 3.78
C ILE A 20 -1.06 4.42 4.76
N ASP A 21 -1.25 5.70 4.45
CA ASP A 21 -0.85 6.81 5.32
C ASP A 21 -1.57 6.79 6.67
N THR A 22 -2.78 6.25 6.72
CA THR A 22 -3.55 6.11 7.95
C THR A 22 -3.39 4.73 8.59
N ASP A 23 -2.49 3.90 8.08
CA ASP A 23 -2.24 2.53 8.53
C ASP A 23 -3.47 1.61 8.44
N ALA A 24 -4.41 1.93 7.57
CA ALA A 24 -5.60 1.12 7.30
C ALA A 24 -5.28 0.01 6.30
N PHE A 25 -4.47 -0.98 6.73
CA PHE A 25 -3.91 -2.00 5.83
C PHE A 25 -4.96 -2.96 5.27
N ASP A 26 -6.03 -3.26 6.01
CA ASP A 26 -7.12 -4.09 5.50
C ASP A 26 -7.87 -3.36 4.37
N ASP A 27 -8.13 -2.07 4.55
CA ASP A 27 -8.72 -1.22 3.51
C ASP A 27 -7.78 -1.09 2.32
N ALA A 28 -6.49 -0.91 2.57
CA ALA A 28 -5.47 -0.85 1.52
C ALA A 28 -5.43 -2.14 0.69
N ALA A 29 -5.51 -3.31 1.33
CA ALA A 29 -5.53 -4.60 0.64
C ALA A 29 -6.77 -4.74 -0.24
N ALA A 30 -7.95 -4.35 0.24
CA ALA A 30 -9.18 -4.38 -0.53
C ALA A 30 -9.10 -3.43 -1.74
N ARG A 31 -8.53 -2.23 -1.55
CA ARG A 31 -8.33 -1.26 -2.62
C ARG A 31 -7.34 -1.74 -3.67
N MET A 32 -6.28 -2.44 -3.24
CA MET A 32 -5.30 -3.03 -4.17
C MET A 32 -5.95 -4.10 -5.06
N THR A 33 -6.79 -4.96 -4.48
CA THR A 33 -7.54 -5.98 -5.23
C THR A 33 -8.47 -5.33 -6.25
N ALA A 34 -9.19 -4.28 -5.86
CA ALA A 34 -10.09 -3.54 -6.75
C ALA A 34 -9.32 -2.85 -7.87
N TYR A 35 -8.19 -2.22 -7.56
CA TYR A 35 -7.33 -1.58 -8.54
C TYR A 35 -6.79 -2.59 -9.55
N ASP A 36 -6.31 -3.73 -9.09
CA ASP A 36 -5.76 -4.77 -9.96
C ASP A 36 -6.81 -5.28 -10.95
N ALA A 37 -8.03 -5.51 -10.50
CA ALA A 37 -9.15 -5.91 -11.36
C ALA A 37 -9.49 -4.81 -12.37
N ALA A 38 -9.52 -3.55 -11.95
CA ALA A 38 -9.81 -2.41 -12.82
C ALA A 38 -8.72 -2.23 -13.89
N LEU A 39 -7.45 -2.41 -13.51
CA LEU A 39 -6.32 -2.32 -14.43
C LEU A 39 -6.37 -3.42 -15.49
N ARG A 40 -6.67 -4.65 -15.10
CA ARG A 40 -6.84 -5.78 -16.02
C ARG A 40 -7.97 -5.52 -17.00
N HIS A 41 -9.09 -5.01 -16.51
CA HIS A 41 -10.23 -4.65 -17.36
C HIS A 41 -9.85 -3.56 -18.37
N TYR A 42 -9.10 -2.56 -17.94
CA TYR A 42 -8.60 -1.51 -18.82
C TYR A 42 -7.71 -2.09 -19.94
N ILE A 43 -6.77 -2.96 -19.58
CA ILE A 43 -5.87 -3.61 -20.54
C ILE A 43 -6.67 -4.46 -21.54
N ASP A 44 -7.60 -5.27 -21.05
CA ASP A 44 -8.40 -6.16 -21.89
C ASP A 44 -9.30 -5.36 -22.85
N SER A 45 -9.86 -4.25 -22.40
CA SER A 45 -10.75 -3.42 -23.22
C SER A 45 -10.03 -2.55 -24.24
N THR A 46 -8.73 -2.29 -24.06
CA THR A 46 -7.92 -1.48 -24.97
C THR A 46 -6.98 -2.30 -25.87
N ALA A 47 -6.81 -3.60 -25.57
CA ALA A 47 -5.93 -4.46 -26.35
C ALA A 47 -6.45 -4.59 -27.81
N PRO A 48 -5.54 -4.67 -28.82
CA PRO A 48 -4.09 -4.65 -28.71
C PRO A 48 -3.45 -3.23 -28.64
N ASN A 49 -4.27 -2.19 -28.59
CA ASN A 49 -3.82 -0.79 -28.69
C ASN A 49 -3.69 -0.11 -27.33
N THR A 50 -3.45 -0.87 -26.27
CA THR A 50 -3.25 -0.29 -24.93
C THR A 50 -2.07 0.69 -24.93
N PRO A 51 -2.26 1.96 -24.50
CA PRO A 51 -1.16 2.93 -24.49
C PRO A 51 -0.05 2.51 -23.53
N VAL A 52 1.14 2.29 -24.06
CA VAL A 52 2.30 1.81 -23.28
C VAL A 52 2.77 2.85 -22.27
N ASP A 53 2.76 4.11 -22.63
CA ASP A 53 3.13 5.22 -21.75
C ASP A 53 2.19 5.35 -20.54
N VAL A 54 0.89 5.12 -20.75
CA VAL A 54 -0.10 5.10 -19.66
C VAL A 54 0.18 3.93 -18.70
N LEU A 55 0.43 2.73 -19.25
CA LEU A 55 0.77 1.55 -18.44
C LEU A 55 2.05 1.77 -17.65
N ARG A 56 3.06 2.35 -18.28
CA ARG A 56 4.34 2.63 -17.63
C ARG A 56 4.16 3.60 -16.45
N GLU A 57 3.36 4.64 -16.63
CA GLU A 57 3.07 5.59 -15.58
C GLU A 57 2.29 4.96 -14.42
N LEU A 58 1.26 4.17 -14.74
CA LEU A 58 0.48 3.45 -13.73
C LEU A 58 1.33 2.46 -12.93
N LEU A 59 2.23 1.73 -13.60
CA LEU A 59 3.17 0.83 -12.94
C LEU A 59 4.12 1.58 -12.01
N LYS A 60 4.63 2.72 -12.45
CA LYS A 60 5.49 3.57 -11.63
C LYS A 60 4.78 4.01 -10.36
N MET A 61 3.55 4.49 -10.48
CA MET A 61 2.72 4.90 -9.35
C MET A 61 2.42 3.72 -8.42
N GLN A 62 2.06 2.57 -8.99
CA GLN A 62 1.78 1.35 -8.23
C GLN A 62 3.00 0.91 -7.43
N ASN A 63 4.18 0.90 -8.04
CA ASN A 63 5.42 0.51 -7.37
C ASN A 63 5.75 1.48 -6.22
N ALA A 64 5.53 2.77 -6.40
CA ALA A 64 5.73 3.77 -5.35
C ALA A 64 4.80 3.53 -4.16
N VAL A 65 3.53 3.21 -4.42
CA VAL A 65 2.55 2.89 -3.38
C VAL A 65 2.93 1.62 -2.62
N LEU A 66 3.35 0.57 -3.33
CA LEU A 66 3.79 -0.69 -2.71
C LEU A 66 5.03 -0.50 -1.85
N LEU A 67 5.98 0.31 -2.32
CA LEU A 67 7.18 0.64 -1.54
C LEU A 67 6.79 1.39 -0.26
N HIS A 68 5.89 2.36 -0.36
CA HIS A 68 5.39 3.11 0.79
C HIS A 68 4.71 2.18 1.81
N MET A 69 3.93 1.22 1.35
CA MET A 69 3.31 0.21 2.23
C MET A 69 4.35 -0.59 2.99
N ARG A 70 5.41 -1.05 2.30
CA ARG A 70 6.50 -1.81 2.94
C ARG A 70 7.23 -0.96 3.98
N GLU A 71 7.49 0.30 3.66
CA GLU A 71 8.14 1.23 4.59
C GLU A 71 7.30 1.43 5.85
N ARG A 72 5.98 1.63 5.70
CA ARG A 72 5.07 1.77 6.83
C ARG A 72 5.00 0.49 7.67
N GLN A 73 4.93 -0.67 7.04
CA GLN A 73 4.93 -1.96 7.74
C GLN A 73 6.23 -2.19 8.51
N THR A 74 7.36 -1.80 7.94
CA THR A 74 8.67 -1.90 8.61
C THR A 74 8.72 -0.99 9.83
N VAL A 75 8.27 0.25 9.73
CA VAL A 75 8.22 1.19 10.85
C VAL A 75 7.36 0.65 11.99
N ILE A 76 6.17 0.14 11.67
CA ILE A 76 5.25 -0.44 12.66
C ILE A 76 5.86 -1.68 13.30
N GLY A 77 6.44 -2.58 12.49
CA GLY A 77 7.10 -3.78 12.99
C GLY A 77 8.26 -3.45 13.93
N ASP A 78 9.07 -2.46 13.61
CA ASP A 78 10.17 -2.00 14.48
C ASP A 78 9.64 -1.40 15.77
N ALA A 79 8.58 -0.60 15.70
CA ALA A 79 7.94 -0.02 16.90
C ALA A 79 7.39 -1.10 17.82
N LEU A 80 6.76 -2.15 17.25
CA LEU A 80 6.25 -3.28 18.03
C LEU A 80 7.37 -4.06 18.70
N ARG A 81 8.47 -4.33 17.97
CA ARG A 81 9.63 -5.01 18.53
C ARG A 81 10.26 -4.19 19.66
N GLN A 82 10.37 -2.88 19.49
CA GLN A 82 10.85 -1.96 20.51
C GLN A 82 9.96 -2.01 21.75
N GLY A 83 8.65 -1.97 21.58
CA GLY A 83 7.68 -2.07 22.68
C GLY A 83 7.81 -3.40 23.44
N HIS A 84 7.96 -4.51 22.72
CA HIS A 84 8.18 -5.83 23.35
C HIS A 84 9.48 -5.89 24.15
N ARG A 85 10.56 -5.30 23.63
CA ARG A 85 11.84 -5.24 24.37
C ARG A 85 11.70 -4.41 25.65
N GLN A 86 11.02 -3.29 25.58
CA GLN A 86 10.79 -2.44 26.74
C GLN A 86 9.93 -3.14 27.79
N ASP A 87 8.89 -3.86 27.38
CA ASP A 87 8.05 -4.66 28.26
C ASP A 87 8.85 -5.77 28.95
N ALA A 88 9.68 -6.48 28.20
CA ALA A 88 10.54 -7.54 28.74
C ALA A 88 11.54 -6.96 29.75
N ALA A 89 12.16 -5.84 29.45
CA ALA A 89 13.10 -5.17 30.33
C ALA A 89 12.40 -4.70 31.62
N SER A 90 11.19 -4.14 31.50
CA SER A 90 10.39 -3.69 32.65
C SER A 90 9.99 -4.84 33.55
N ARG A 91 9.62 -5.98 32.99
CA ARG A 91 9.29 -7.19 33.75
C ARG A 91 10.49 -7.76 34.47
N ALA A 92 11.64 -7.83 33.79
CA ALA A 92 12.87 -8.30 34.39
C ALA A 92 13.30 -7.40 35.56
N TYR A 93 13.17 -6.09 35.41
CA TYR A 93 13.47 -5.16 36.47
C TYR A 93 12.51 -5.33 37.66
N ALA A 94 11.22 -5.49 37.41
CA ALA A 94 10.22 -5.71 38.46
C ALA A 94 10.45 -7.01 39.23
N GLU A 95 10.91 -8.07 38.55
CA GLU A 95 11.20 -9.37 39.18
C GLU A 95 12.45 -9.31 40.07
N THR A 96 13.40 -8.44 39.74
CA THR A 96 14.67 -8.30 40.51
C THR A 96 14.61 -7.20 41.54
N ALA A 97 13.56 -6.38 41.56
CA ALA A 97 13.41 -5.33 42.56
C ALA A 97 13.15 -5.95 43.98
N PRO A 98 13.80 -5.49 45.01
CA PRO A 98 13.60 -5.99 46.39
C PRO A 98 12.20 -5.64 46.92
#